data_80de3646339dedb4decbdf87649719ad
#
_entry.id   80de3646339dedb4decbdf87649719ad
#
_cell.length_a   1.000
_cell.length_b   1.000
_cell.length_c   1.000
_cell.angle_alpha   90.00
_cell.angle_beta   90.00
_cell.angle_gamma   90.00
#
_symmetry.space_group_name_H-M   'P 1'
#
loop_
_entity.id
_entity.type
_entity.pdbx_description
1 polymer ?
#
loop_
_entity_poly.entity_id
_entity_poly.type
_entity_poly.pdbx_seq_one_letter_code
_entity_poly.pdbx_strand_id
1 'polypeptide(L)'
;MTHTIQFLAAAMIFLFPLCSEGEDISTISIEKNGEMVEMAAPVQAAPEAWIPKKVKKESSAQMEDAGLRQALLAYFADSTYDRSFMNYAWNLADLSGEGREEALVLLESPYTDRNGKPELLIFEKGDDGWHMVQEITGISVPLLIPRREKKDSTADFRPLYFMEGDETGEGTVKKLTPQGSLYPIAANGEPVDVKSMKKMKGQALFCAANKKKEPLCWFSLGETGAPSIS
;
A
#
# COMPACT_ATOMS: atom_id res chain seq x y z
N MET A 1 -46.27 2.86 38.53
CA MET A 1 -45.65 2.26 37.33
C MET A 1 -44.95 3.37 36.58
N THR A 2 -43.67 3.51 36.78
CA THR A 2 -42.85 4.59 36.22
C THR A 2 -41.96 4.00 35.15
N HIS A 3 -42.24 4.32 33.88
CA HIS A 3 -41.40 3.90 32.74
C HIS A 3 -40.22 4.83 32.60
N THR A 4 -39.04 4.33 32.86
CA THR A 4 -37.78 5.02 32.59
C THR A 4 -37.39 4.78 31.13
N ILE A 5 -37.44 5.84 30.33
CA ILE A 5 -36.94 5.82 28.93
C ILE A 5 -35.46 6.11 29.00
N GLN A 6 -34.64 5.14 28.68
CA GLN A 6 -33.20 5.33 28.46
C GLN A 6 -32.96 5.89 27.05
N PHE A 7 -32.47 7.13 27.00
CA PHE A 7 -31.94 7.68 25.75
C PHE A 7 -30.56 7.12 25.49
N LEU A 8 -30.42 6.36 24.39
CA LEU A 8 -29.14 6.02 23.83
C LEU A 8 -28.59 7.28 23.16
N ALA A 9 -27.56 7.87 23.75
CA ALA A 9 -26.78 8.92 23.09
C ALA A 9 -25.87 8.30 22.06
N ALA A 10 -26.19 8.46 20.79
CA ALA A 10 -25.28 8.17 19.69
C ALA A 10 -24.18 9.24 19.67
N ALA A 11 -22.98 8.89 20.05
CA ALA A 11 -21.83 9.78 19.91
C ALA A 11 -21.49 9.90 18.41
N MET A 12 -21.86 11.04 17.81
CA MET A 12 -21.36 11.45 16.50
C MET A 12 -19.92 11.91 16.68
N ILE A 13 -18.97 11.10 16.21
CA ILE A 13 -17.57 11.51 16.10
C ILE A 13 -17.45 12.38 14.84
N PHE A 14 -17.35 13.69 15.02
CA PHE A 14 -16.93 14.60 13.97
C PHE A 14 -15.41 14.56 13.86
N LEU A 15 -14.91 13.86 12.85
CA LEU A 15 -13.52 13.99 12.44
C LEU A 15 -13.37 15.31 11.67
N PHE A 16 -12.91 16.35 12.34
CA PHE A 16 -12.39 17.54 11.68
C PHE A 16 -10.94 17.28 11.27
N PRO A 17 -10.54 17.56 10.02
CA PRO A 17 -9.14 17.58 9.67
C PRO A 17 -8.50 18.80 10.33
N LEU A 18 -7.79 18.59 11.41
CA LEU A 18 -6.87 19.59 11.96
C LEU A 18 -5.61 19.56 11.10
N CYS A 19 -5.49 20.50 10.16
CA CYS A 19 -4.19 20.91 9.64
C CYS A 19 -3.46 21.60 10.79
N SER A 20 -2.63 20.88 11.53
CA SER A 20 -1.62 21.45 12.40
C SER A 20 -0.25 21.17 11.80
N GLU A 21 0.49 22.24 11.56
CA GLU A 21 1.90 22.17 11.18
C GLU A 21 2.69 21.49 12.31
N GLY A 22 3.39 20.42 11.99
CA GLY A 22 4.64 20.03 12.64
C GLY A 22 4.54 19.26 13.95
N GLU A 23 3.67 18.25 14.08
CA GLU A 23 3.86 17.21 15.08
C GLU A 23 3.89 15.85 14.37
N ASP A 24 5.01 15.13 14.52
CA ASP A 24 5.15 13.73 14.10
C ASP A 24 4.22 12.86 14.95
N ILE A 25 3.00 12.68 14.47
CA ILE A 25 2.07 11.71 15.07
C ILE A 25 2.42 10.35 14.48
N SER A 26 3.38 9.67 15.12
CA SER A 26 3.75 8.30 14.74
C SER A 26 2.70 7.25 15.14
N THR A 27 1.72 7.62 15.94
CA THR A 27 0.72 6.68 16.50
C THR A 27 -0.61 7.40 16.70
N ILE A 28 -1.70 6.76 16.30
CA ILE A 28 -3.06 7.20 16.60
C ILE A 28 -3.63 6.23 17.63
N SER A 29 -4.04 6.74 18.78
CA SER A 29 -4.72 5.95 19.81
C SER A 29 -6.22 6.04 19.62
N ILE A 30 -6.88 4.91 19.46
CA ILE A 30 -8.35 4.83 19.43
C ILE A 30 -8.86 3.97 20.57
N GLU A 31 -9.93 4.40 21.20
CA GLU A 31 -10.62 3.63 22.22
C GLU A 31 -11.63 2.70 21.54
N LYS A 32 -11.46 1.39 21.71
CA LYS A 32 -12.39 0.38 21.26
C LYS A 32 -12.72 -0.54 22.43
N ASN A 33 -14.01 -0.62 22.77
CA ASN A 33 -14.50 -1.44 23.90
C ASN A 33 -13.83 -1.18 25.25
N GLY A 34 -13.36 0.05 25.49
CA GLY A 34 -12.69 0.44 26.74
C GLY A 34 -11.19 0.11 26.80
N GLU A 35 -10.62 -0.44 25.74
CA GLU A 35 -9.18 -0.60 25.55
C GLU A 35 -8.64 0.44 24.59
N MET A 36 -7.51 1.06 24.96
CA MET A 36 -6.77 1.94 24.05
C MET A 36 -5.93 1.08 23.10
N VAL A 37 -6.26 1.13 21.83
CA VAL A 37 -5.50 0.45 20.77
C VAL A 37 -4.65 1.50 20.07
N GLU A 38 -3.33 1.33 20.15
CA GLU A 38 -2.39 2.13 19.37
C GLU A 38 -2.33 1.59 17.95
N MET A 39 -2.77 2.41 17.01
CA MET A 39 -2.60 2.13 15.57
C MET A 39 -1.42 2.94 15.06
N ALA A 40 -0.61 2.33 14.21
CA ALA A 40 0.38 3.08 13.45
C ALA A 40 -0.30 4.21 12.67
N ALA A 41 0.35 5.36 12.59
CA ALA A 41 -0.15 6.44 11.75
C ALA A 41 -0.26 5.97 10.29
N PRO A 42 -1.21 6.50 9.52
CA PRO A 42 -1.33 6.17 8.10
C PRO A 42 0.01 6.32 7.40
N VAL A 43 0.35 5.37 6.54
CA VAL A 43 1.61 5.39 5.79
C VAL A 43 1.78 6.74 5.11
N GLN A 44 2.70 7.55 5.60
CA GLN A 44 3.07 8.78 4.92
C GLN A 44 3.80 8.40 3.63
N ALA A 45 3.23 8.80 2.50
CA ALA A 45 3.88 8.62 1.22
C ALA A 45 5.22 9.37 1.23
N ALA A 46 6.31 8.65 0.93
CA ALA A 46 7.61 9.27 0.79
C ALA A 46 7.57 10.41 -0.25
N PRO A 47 8.43 11.46 -0.13
CA PRO A 47 8.48 12.54 -1.10
C PRO A 47 8.59 12.01 -2.53
N GLU A 48 7.73 12.48 -3.43
CA GLU A 48 7.66 11.99 -4.81
C GLU A 48 8.63 12.68 -5.78
N ALA A 49 9.49 13.56 -5.26
CA ALA A 49 10.43 14.35 -6.08
C ALA A 49 11.46 13.49 -6.84
N TRP A 50 11.71 12.27 -6.36
CA TRP A 50 12.63 11.32 -6.99
C TRP A 50 12.05 10.64 -8.24
N ILE A 51 10.72 10.68 -8.42
CA ILE A 51 10.06 10.04 -9.55
C ILE A 51 10.34 10.83 -10.83
N PRO A 52 10.85 10.18 -11.90
CA PRO A 52 11.15 10.86 -13.15
C PRO A 52 9.92 11.49 -13.79
N LYS A 53 10.05 12.65 -14.41
CA LYS A 53 8.94 13.41 -15.04
C LYS A 53 8.17 12.65 -16.15
N LYS A 54 8.82 11.63 -16.75
CA LYS A 54 8.23 10.82 -17.85
C LYS A 54 7.49 9.58 -17.33
N VAL A 55 7.46 9.37 -16.02
CA VAL A 55 6.73 8.28 -15.37
C VAL A 55 5.30 8.74 -15.15
N LYS A 56 4.34 7.87 -15.47
CA LYS A 56 2.92 8.09 -15.18
C LYS A 56 2.69 7.84 -13.69
N LYS A 57 2.19 8.83 -12.98
CA LYS A 57 1.83 8.70 -11.57
C LYS A 57 0.38 8.29 -11.44
N GLU A 58 0.14 7.27 -10.65
CA GLU A 58 -1.19 6.69 -10.36
C GLU A 58 -1.38 6.57 -8.85
N SER A 59 -2.59 6.80 -8.39
CA SER A 59 -2.99 6.55 -7.02
C SER A 59 -3.23 5.04 -6.81
N SER A 60 -4.04 4.66 -5.83
CA SER A 60 -4.60 3.31 -5.73
C SER A 60 -5.87 3.18 -6.58
N ALA A 61 -6.34 1.95 -6.79
CA ALA A 61 -7.67 1.70 -7.30
C ALA A 61 -8.72 2.37 -6.41
N GLN A 62 -9.75 2.95 -7.03
CA GLN A 62 -10.80 3.70 -6.33
C GLN A 62 -12.03 2.83 -5.99
N MET A 63 -12.03 1.58 -6.43
CA MET A 63 -13.07 0.60 -6.15
C MET A 63 -12.45 -0.71 -5.67
N GLU A 64 -13.14 -1.37 -4.78
CA GLU A 64 -12.77 -2.70 -4.29
C GLU A 64 -12.99 -3.75 -5.38
N ASP A 65 -12.04 -4.69 -5.54
CA ASP A 65 -12.23 -5.91 -6.32
C ASP A 65 -12.66 -7.04 -5.38
N ALA A 66 -13.88 -7.53 -5.56
CA ALA A 66 -14.44 -8.55 -4.68
C ALA A 66 -13.67 -9.87 -4.72
N GLY A 67 -13.11 -10.24 -5.88
CA GLY A 67 -12.29 -11.44 -6.03
C GLY A 67 -10.96 -11.30 -5.30
N LEU A 68 -10.30 -10.14 -5.44
CA LEU A 68 -9.07 -9.84 -4.73
C LEU A 68 -9.28 -9.83 -3.21
N ARG A 69 -10.39 -9.20 -2.76
CA ARG A 69 -10.77 -9.23 -1.34
C ARG A 69 -10.94 -10.65 -0.82
N GLN A 70 -11.59 -11.52 -1.59
CA GLN A 70 -11.75 -12.95 -1.22
C GLN A 70 -10.41 -13.67 -1.14
N ALA A 71 -9.49 -13.42 -2.07
CA ALA A 71 -8.15 -14.00 -2.05
C ALA A 71 -7.36 -13.53 -0.82
N LEU A 72 -7.46 -12.25 -0.44
CA LEU A 72 -6.88 -11.72 0.80
C LEU A 72 -7.48 -12.38 2.05
N LEU A 73 -8.81 -12.52 2.10
CA LEU A 73 -9.47 -13.19 3.21
C LEU A 73 -9.06 -14.67 3.33
N ALA A 74 -8.86 -15.36 2.21
CA ALA A 74 -8.37 -16.72 2.18
C ALA A 74 -6.91 -16.82 2.64
N TYR A 75 -6.07 -15.88 2.22
CA TYR A 75 -4.66 -15.80 2.66
C TYR A 75 -4.53 -15.66 4.17
N PHE A 76 -5.40 -14.87 4.79
CA PHE A 76 -5.41 -14.68 6.25
C PHE A 76 -6.37 -15.60 7.00
N ALA A 77 -6.92 -16.67 6.36
CA ALA A 77 -7.92 -17.54 6.99
C ALA A 77 -7.42 -18.22 8.26
N ASP A 78 -6.18 -18.72 8.21
CA ASP A 78 -5.55 -19.44 9.32
C ASP A 78 -4.69 -18.55 10.23
N SER A 79 -4.66 -17.22 9.96
CA SER A 79 -3.93 -16.28 10.80
C SER A 79 -4.68 -16.01 12.11
N THR A 80 -3.94 -15.75 13.18
CA THR A 80 -4.50 -15.28 14.46
C THR A 80 -4.73 -13.78 14.48
N TYR A 81 -4.47 -13.10 13.39
CA TYR A 81 -4.59 -11.65 13.28
C TYR A 81 -6.03 -11.20 13.22
N ASP A 82 -6.38 -10.15 13.98
CA ASP A 82 -7.69 -9.52 13.87
C ASP A 82 -7.75 -8.67 12.59
N ARG A 83 -8.47 -9.18 11.61
CA ARG A 83 -8.63 -8.54 10.31
C ARG A 83 -9.35 -7.20 10.34
N SER A 84 -10.04 -6.89 11.44
CA SER A 84 -10.70 -5.58 11.61
C SER A 84 -9.71 -4.41 11.70
N PHE A 85 -8.43 -4.70 11.94
CA PHE A 85 -7.34 -3.73 11.95
C PHE A 85 -6.49 -3.75 10.68
N MET A 86 -6.89 -4.51 9.67
CA MET A 86 -6.17 -4.59 8.40
C MET A 86 -6.84 -3.72 7.35
N ASN A 87 -6.05 -2.81 6.78
CA ASN A 87 -6.44 -2.02 5.63
C ASN A 87 -5.55 -2.38 4.45
N TYR A 88 -6.10 -2.27 3.24
CA TYR A 88 -5.33 -2.48 2.05
C TYR A 88 -5.66 -1.45 0.97
N ALA A 89 -4.65 -1.08 0.22
CA ALA A 89 -4.78 -0.34 -1.02
C ALA A 89 -4.24 -1.21 -2.16
N TRP A 90 -4.82 -1.15 -3.35
CA TRP A 90 -4.38 -2.01 -4.44
C TRP A 90 -4.32 -1.27 -5.76
N ASN A 91 -3.56 -1.81 -6.70
CA ASN A 91 -3.52 -1.36 -8.09
C ASN A 91 -3.04 -2.50 -9.00
N LEU A 92 -3.19 -2.30 -10.30
CA LEU A 92 -2.74 -3.25 -11.30
C LEU A 92 -1.42 -2.81 -11.94
N ALA A 93 -0.56 -3.79 -12.23
CA ALA A 93 0.65 -3.57 -12.99
C ALA A 93 1.04 -4.82 -13.77
N ASP A 94 1.40 -4.65 -15.03
CA ASP A 94 1.97 -5.72 -15.84
C ASP A 94 3.46 -5.89 -15.46
N LEU A 95 3.75 -6.71 -14.44
CA LEU A 95 5.11 -6.95 -13.96
C LEU A 95 5.91 -7.83 -14.93
N SER A 96 5.27 -8.80 -15.58
CA SER A 96 5.89 -9.69 -16.55
C SER A 96 6.19 -8.97 -17.86
N GLY A 97 5.46 -7.92 -18.21
CA GLY A 97 5.55 -7.24 -19.52
C GLY A 97 4.91 -8.03 -20.66
N GLU A 98 4.09 -9.04 -20.34
CA GLU A 98 3.37 -9.88 -21.29
C GLU A 98 1.95 -9.39 -21.59
N GLY A 99 1.54 -8.28 -20.95
CA GLY A 99 0.21 -7.70 -21.11
C GLY A 99 -0.83 -8.30 -20.17
N ARG A 100 -0.42 -9.15 -19.23
CA ARG A 100 -1.23 -9.57 -18.08
C ARG A 100 -0.84 -8.71 -16.90
N GLU A 101 -1.82 -8.26 -16.14
CA GLU A 101 -1.59 -7.39 -14.99
C GLU A 101 -1.72 -8.20 -13.71
N GLU A 102 -0.72 -8.08 -12.86
CA GLU A 102 -0.72 -8.54 -11.49
C GLU A 102 -1.35 -7.48 -10.60
N ALA A 103 -2.05 -7.90 -9.52
CA ALA A 103 -2.49 -6.99 -8.49
C ALA A 103 -1.40 -6.80 -7.45
N LEU A 104 -1.00 -5.55 -7.25
CA LEU A 104 -0.12 -5.12 -6.17
C LEU A 104 -0.99 -4.60 -5.05
N VAL A 105 -0.87 -5.20 -3.88
CA VAL A 105 -1.66 -4.86 -2.70
C VAL A 105 -0.74 -4.40 -1.60
N LEU A 106 -0.90 -3.15 -1.18
CA LEU A 106 -0.29 -2.66 0.05
C LEU A 106 -1.18 -3.07 1.21
N LEU A 107 -0.62 -3.77 2.16
CA LEU A 107 -1.30 -4.13 3.40
C LEU A 107 -0.75 -3.28 4.54
N GLU A 108 -1.64 -2.59 5.24
CA GLU A 108 -1.36 -1.88 6.46
C GLU A 108 -2.06 -2.58 7.62
N SER A 109 -1.29 -2.92 8.66
CA SER A 109 -1.81 -3.63 9.81
C SER A 109 -0.88 -3.42 11.01
N PRO A 110 -1.39 -3.46 12.25
CA PRO A 110 -0.52 -3.42 13.44
C PRO A 110 0.37 -4.66 13.58
N TYR A 111 0.18 -5.66 12.74
CA TYR A 111 0.95 -6.90 12.72
C TYR A 111 2.06 -6.90 11.66
N THR A 112 2.12 -5.89 10.79
CA THR A 112 3.19 -5.68 9.85
C THR A 112 4.50 -5.35 10.58
N ASP A 113 5.58 -5.14 9.88
CA ASP A 113 6.90 -5.06 10.49
C ASP A 113 6.94 -4.04 11.65
N ARG A 114 7.89 -4.22 12.59
CA ARG A 114 8.03 -3.40 13.80
C ARG A 114 8.28 -1.90 13.51
N ASN A 115 8.56 -1.55 12.28
CA ASN A 115 8.82 -0.19 11.82
C ASN A 115 7.58 0.46 11.21
N GLY A 116 6.41 -0.22 11.24
CA GLY A 116 5.15 0.31 10.70
C GLY A 116 5.14 0.45 9.18
N LYS A 117 6.08 -0.16 8.47
CA LYS A 117 6.08 -0.16 7.01
C LYS A 117 5.08 -1.18 6.49
N PRO A 118 4.34 -0.85 5.42
CA PRO A 118 3.39 -1.78 4.81
C PRO A 118 4.09 -2.99 4.20
N GLU A 119 3.32 -4.05 4.03
CA GLU A 119 3.68 -5.21 3.24
C GLU A 119 3.11 -5.06 1.84
N LEU A 120 3.88 -5.48 0.84
CA LEU A 120 3.42 -5.56 -0.53
C LEU A 120 3.12 -7.03 -0.85
N LEU A 121 1.85 -7.33 -1.11
CA LEU A 121 1.42 -8.62 -1.61
C LEU A 121 1.23 -8.54 -3.12
N ILE A 122 1.70 -9.54 -3.85
CA ILE A 122 1.56 -9.64 -5.31
C ILE A 122 0.64 -10.81 -5.61
N PHE A 123 -0.40 -10.56 -6.40
CA PHE A 123 -1.36 -11.57 -6.85
C PHE A 123 -1.38 -11.66 -8.37
N GLU A 124 -1.42 -12.87 -8.89
CA GLU A 124 -1.71 -13.18 -10.29
C GLU A 124 -3.17 -13.59 -10.46
N LYS A 125 -3.75 -13.26 -11.61
CA LYS A 125 -5.11 -13.66 -11.94
C LYS A 125 -5.11 -14.93 -12.76
N GLY A 126 -5.59 -16.03 -12.18
CA GLY A 126 -5.87 -17.30 -12.83
C GLY A 126 -7.33 -17.41 -13.31
N ASP A 127 -7.67 -18.57 -13.86
CA ASP A 127 -9.04 -18.86 -14.34
C ASP A 127 -10.05 -18.94 -13.19
N ASP A 128 -9.61 -19.32 -12.01
CA ASP A 128 -10.40 -19.51 -10.79
C ASP A 128 -10.30 -18.32 -9.82
N GLY A 129 -9.59 -17.27 -10.15
CA GLY A 129 -9.48 -16.07 -9.35
C GLY A 129 -8.06 -15.54 -9.13
N TRP A 130 -7.89 -14.77 -8.07
CA TRP A 130 -6.60 -14.21 -7.68
C TRP A 130 -5.82 -15.18 -6.80
N HIS A 131 -4.55 -15.39 -7.13
CA HIS A 131 -3.61 -16.25 -6.38
C HIS A 131 -2.43 -15.43 -5.92
N MET A 132 -2.10 -15.54 -4.63
CA MET A 132 -0.93 -14.86 -4.10
C MET A 132 0.35 -15.50 -4.64
N VAL A 133 1.23 -14.66 -5.19
CA VAL A 133 2.55 -15.05 -5.71
C VAL A 133 3.61 -14.84 -4.66
N GLN A 134 3.61 -13.66 -4.04
CA GLN A 134 4.67 -13.27 -3.12
C GLN A 134 4.22 -12.16 -2.16
N GLU A 135 4.83 -12.17 -0.97
CA GLU A 135 4.86 -11.10 0.01
C GLU A 135 6.24 -10.45 0.05
N ILE A 136 6.30 -9.12 0.12
CA ILE A 136 7.52 -8.33 0.28
C ILE A 136 7.33 -7.41 1.46
N THR A 137 8.07 -7.67 2.55
CA THR A 137 8.00 -6.88 3.77
C THR A 137 8.87 -5.62 3.71
N GLY A 138 8.47 -4.57 4.43
CA GLY A 138 9.26 -3.35 4.61
C GLY A 138 9.33 -2.44 3.40
N ILE A 139 8.33 -2.50 2.51
CA ILE A 139 8.27 -1.65 1.31
C ILE A 139 7.77 -0.25 1.67
N SER A 140 8.21 0.74 0.91
CA SER A 140 7.69 2.11 1.01
C SER A 140 7.06 2.53 -0.31
N VAL A 141 6.08 3.43 -0.25
CA VAL A 141 5.41 3.97 -1.44
C VAL A 141 5.86 5.41 -1.71
N PRO A 142 5.79 5.86 -2.96
CA PRO A 142 5.26 5.18 -4.14
C PRO A 142 6.20 4.12 -4.73
N LEU A 143 5.63 3.15 -5.46
CA LEU A 143 6.37 2.13 -6.20
C LEU A 143 6.52 2.53 -7.65
N LEU A 144 7.75 2.57 -8.17
CA LEU A 144 8.00 2.82 -9.58
C LEU A 144 8.35 1.53 -10.31
N ILE A 145 7.64 1.27 -11.41
CA ILE A 145 7.81 0.12 -12.29
C ILE A 145 8.24 0.65 -13.66
N PRO A 146 9.47 0.40 -14.10
CA PRO A 146 9.94 0.89 -15.40
C PRO A 146 9.23 0.18 -16.54
N ARG A 147 9.07 0.86 -17.66
CA ARG A 147 8.63 0.23 -18.89
C ARG A 147 9.71 -0.73 -19.38
N ARG A 148 9.32 -1.96 -19.76
CA ARG A 148 10.23 -2.94 -20.35
C ARG A 148 10.83 -2.39 -21.66
N GLU A 149 12.13 -2.54 -21.83
CA GLU A 149 12.79 -2.29 -23.09
C GLU A 149 12.76 -3.57 -23.96
N LYS A 150 12.75 -3.42 -25.29
CA LYS A 150 12.68 -4.56 -26.23
C LYS A 150 13.79 -5.60 -26.06
N LYS A 151 14.91 -5.19 -25.50
CA LYS A 151 16.09 -6.05 -25.26
C LYS A 151 16.05 -6.81 -23.95
N ASP A 152 15.10 -6.49 -23.06
CA ASP A 152 15.01 -7.12 -21.75
C ASP A 152 14.45 -8.55 -21.89
N SER A 153 14.95 -9.47 -21.05
CA SER A 153 14.40 -10.82 -20.96
C SER A 153 12.92 -10.75 -20.59
N THR A 154 12.10 -11.60 -21.19
CA THR A 154 10.68 -11.75 -20.85
C THR A 154 10.45 -12.75 -19.73
N ALA A 155 11.50 -13.43 -19.26
CA ALA A 155 11.38 -14.48 -18.25
C ALA A 155 11.25 -13.94 -16.83
N ASP A 156 11.70 -12.70 -16.59
CA ASP A 156 11.72 -12.11 -15.25
C ASP A 156 10.69 -10.98 -15.14
N PHE A 157 10.14 -10.80 -13.95
CA PHE A 157 9.36 -9.60 -13.62
C PHE A 157 10.21 -8.34 -13.77
N ARG A 158 9.54 -7.20 -13.94
CA ARG A 158 10.21 -5.89 -14.00
C ARG A 158 10.72 -5.50 -12.62
N PRO A 159 11.86 -4.82 -12.52
CA PRO A 159 12.34 -4.34 -11.22
C PRO A 159 11.36 -3.35 -10.60
N LEU A 160 11.28 -3.35 -9.28
CA LEU A 160 10.55 -2.36 -8.49
C LEU A 160 11.53 -1.34 -7.91
N TYR A 161 11.15 -0.07 -7.93
CA TYR A 161 11.91 1.00 -7.26
C TYR A 161 11.03 1.65 -6.21
N PHE A 162 11.60 1.94 -5.07
CA PHE A 162 10.95 2.64 -3.97
C PHE A 162 11.97 3.50 -3.23
N MET A 163 11.52 4.46 -2.44
CA MET A 163 12.39 5.25 -1.60
C MET A 163 12.37 4.70 -0.18
N GLU A 164 13.51 4.25 0.30
CA GLU A 164 13.68 3.96 1.72
C GLU A 164 14.08 5.26 2.41
N GLY A 165 13.12 5.87 3.13
CA GLY A 165 13.34 7.07 3.91
C GLY A 165 13.93 6.76 5.28
N ASP A 166 14.66 7.71 5.83
CA ASP A 166 15.03 7.76 7.24
C ASP A 166 14.13 8.76 8.00
N GLU A 167 14.31 8.83 9.30
CA GLU A 167 13.56 9.72 10.21
C GLU A 167 13.76 11.22 9.89
N THR A 168 14.77 11.57 9.10
CA THR A 168 15.08 12.96 8.71
C THR A 168 14.37 13.38 7.43
N GLY A 169 13.65 12.46 6.77
CA GLY A 169 13.01 12.69 5.47
C GLY A 169 13.99 12.63 4.30
N GLU A 170 15.26 12.35 4.54
CA GLU A 170 16.22 11.98 3.51
C GLU A 170 16.03 10.50 3.20
N GLY A 171 16.09 10.14 1.93
CA GLY A 171 15.86 8.77 1.52
C GLY A 171 16.79 8.31 0.43
N THR A 172 17.03 7.02 0.40
CA THR A 172 17.77 6.35 -0.67
C THR A 172 16.80 5.60 -1.57
N VAL A 173 16.83 5.87 -2.87
CA VAL A 173 16.07 5.06 -3.82
C VAL A 173 16.70 3.69 -3.91
N LYS A 174 15.91 2.67 -3.71
CA LYS A 174 16.30 1.27 -3.82
C LYS A 174 15.63 0.60 -5.01
N LYS A 175 16.31 -0.39 -5.57
CA LYS A 175 15.84 -1.22 -6.65
C LYS A 175 15.77 -2.67 -6.18
N LEU A 176 14.61 -3.30 -6.32
CA LEU A 176 14.46 -4.73 -6.21
C LEU A 176 14.55 -5.35 -7.59
N THR A 177 15.60 -6.11 -7.83
CA THR A 177 15.79 -6.87 -9.07
C THR A 177 15.23 -8.26 -8.86
N PRO A 178 14.18 -8.68 -9.61
CA PRO A 178 13.58 -9.99 -9.45
C PRO A 178 14.46 -11.09 -10.02
N GLN A 179 14.22 -12.32 -9.58
CA GLN A 179 14.71 -13.56 -10.18
C GLN A 179 13.48 -14.36 -10.62
N GLY A 180 13.20 -14.40 -11.92
CA GLY A 180 11.90 -14.85 -12.43
C GLY A 180 10.76 -13.94 -11.94
N SER A 181 9.78 -14.50 -11.26
CA SER A 181 8.65 -13.77 -10.66
C SER A 181 8.86 -13.41 -9.17
N LEU A 182 10.05 -13.68 -8.61
CA LEU A 182 10.30 -13.47 -7.18
C LEU A 182 11.24 -12.28 -6.94
N TYR A 183 10.83 -11.39 -6.07
CA TYR A 183 11.65 -10.27 -5.60
C TYR A 183 12.37 -10.62 -4.30
N PRO A 184 13.56 -10.04 -4.05
CA PRO A 184 14.16 -10.08 -2.74
C PRO A 184 13.33 -9.26 -1.73
N ILE A 185 13.57 -9.45 -0.43
CA ILE A 185 13.01 -8.59 0.62
C ILE A 185 13.47 -7.14 0.42
N ALA A 186 12.67 -6.15 0.84
CA ALA A 186 12.97 -4.74 0.61
C ALA A 186 14.33 -4.29 1.18
N ALA A 187 14.75 -4.83 2.32
CA ALA A 187 16.05 -4.56 2.93
C ALA A 187 17.24 -4.88 2.01
N ASN A 188 17.09 -5.86 1.12
CA ASN A 188 18.13 -6.27 0.16
C ASN A 188 18.10 -5.47 -1.16
N GLY A 189 17.28 -4.42 -1.24
CA GLY A 189 17.22 -3.54 -2.40
C GLY A 189 18.57 -2.85 -2.66
N GLU A 190 18.97 -2.80 -3.92
CA GLU A 190 20.21 -2.13 -4.35
C GLU A 190 20.00 -0.60 -4.37
N PRO A 191 20.89 0.20 -3.75
CA PRO A 191 20.80 1.64 -3.82
C PRO A 191 21.00 2.14 -5.26
N VAL A 192 20.22 3.14 -5.67
CA VAL A 192 20.22 3.68 -7.04
C VAL A 192 20.42 5.19 -7.02
N ASP A 193 21.34 5.68 -7.86
CA ASP A 193 21.46 7.14 -8.09
C ASP A 193 20.24 7.63 -8.89
N VAL A 194 19.46 8.51 -8.28
CA VAL A 194 18.28 9.16 -8.89
C VAL A 194 18.61 9.84 -10.21
N LYS A 195 19.85 10.35 -10.37
CA LYS A 195 20.28 10.98 -11.62
C LYS A 195 20.27 10.00 -12.80
N SER A 196 20.56 8.72 -12.54
CA SER A 196 20.53 7.67 -13.57
C SER A 196 19.12 7.40 -14.08
N MET A 197 18.11 7.68 -13.26
CA MET A 197 16.69 7.40 -13.56
C MET A 197 15.99 8.49 -14.38
N LYS A 198 16.61 9.67 -14.59
CA LYS A 198 15.97 10.85 -15.24
C LYS A 198 15.28 10.58 -16.57
N LYS A 199 15.75 9.61 -17.34
CA LYS A 199 15.19 9.23 -18.65
C LYS A 199 14.21 8.06 -18.57
N MET A 200 14.04 7.46 -17.40
CA MET A 200 13.18 6.30 -17.20
C MET A 200 11.73 6.64 -17.56
N LYS A 201 11.08 5.69 -18.18
CA LYS A 201 9.64 5.69 -18.49
C LYS A 201 9.01 4.52 -17.75
N GLY A 202 7.74 4.63 -17.40
CA GLY A 202 7.03 3.58 -16.68
C GLY A 202 5.83 4.14 -15.97
N GLN A 203 5.44 3.47 -14.91
CA GLN A 203 4.37 3.88 -14.01
C GLN A 203 4.88 3.92 -12.57
N ALA A 204 4.34 4.82 -11.77
CA ALA A 204 4.53 4.86 -10.33
C ALA A 204 3.16 4.74 -9.69
N LEU A 205 3.00 3.74 -8.83
CA LEU A 205 1.76 3.39 -8.17
C LEU A 205 1.77 3.91 -6.73
N PHE A 206 0.58 4.07 -6.18
CA PHE A 206 0.37 4.56 -4.82
C PHE A 206 0.94 5.96 -4.60
N CYS A 207 0.81 6.80 -5.61
CA CYS A 207 1.23 8.20 -5.54
C CYS A 207 0.14 9.05 -4.88
N ALA A 208 0.51 9.84 -3.89
CA ALA A 208 -0.38 10.82 -3.28
C ALA A 208 -0.69 12.00 -4.23
N ALA A 209 0.29 12.38 -5.07
CA ALA A 209 0.16 13.45 -6.05
C ALA A 209 0.11 12.90 -7.48
N ASN A 210 -1.09 12.69 -8.01
CA ASN A 210 -1.32 12.28 -9.40
C ASN A 210 -2.08 13.37 -10.19
N LYS A 211 -2.09 13.26 -11.52
CA LYS A 211 -2.73 14.26 -12.39
C LYS A 211 -4.23 14.37 -12.21
N LYS A 212 -4.89 13.30 -11.79
CA LYS A 212 -6.33 13.27 -11.58
C LYS A 212 -6.74 13.76 -10.20
N LYS A 213 -5.77 13.99 -9.30
CA LYS A 213 -5.99 14.35 -7.89
C LYS A 213 -6.83 13.30 -7.15
N GLU A 214 -6.71 12.04 -7.54
CA GLU A 214 -7.34 10.91 -6.85
C GLU A 214 -6.55 10.61 -5.58
N PRO A 215 -7.19 10.51 -4.42
CA PRO A 215 -6.52 10.16 -3.17
C PRO A 215 -6.08 8.69 -3.19
N LEU A 216 -5.20 8.32 -2.26
CA LEU A 216 -5.00 6.91 -1.92
C LEU A 216 -6.28 6.39 -1.26
N CYS A 217 -6.85 5.35 -1.83
CA CYS A 217 -8.07 4.73 -1.34
C CYS A 217 -7.69 3.44 -0.61
N TRP A 218 -8.11 3.35 0.65
CA TRP A 218 -7.89 2.21 1.51
C TRP A 218 -9.21 1.48 1.76
N PHE A 219 -9.16 0.15 1.72
CA PHE A 219 -10.31 -0.72 1.99
C PHE A 219 -10.03 -1.49 3.27
N SER A 220 -11.03 -1.62 4.14
CA SER A 220 -10.92 -2.45 5.34
C SER A 220 -11.12 -3.92 5.00
N LEU A 221 -10.23 -4.79 5.48
CA LEU A 221 -10.36 -6.23 5.29
C LEU A 221 -11.39 -6.84 6.27
N GLY A 222 -11.57 -6.24 7.45
CA GLY A 222 -12.48 -6.72 8.50
C GLY A 222 -13.94 -6.35 8.32
N GLU A 223 -14.23 -5.29 7.57
CA GLU A 223 -15.60 -4.79 7.38
C GLU A 223 -16.08 -4.97 5.94
N THR A 224 -17.37 -5.27 5.79
CA THR A 224 -18.07 -5.13 4.51
C THR A 224 -18.60 -3.70 4.43
N GLY A 225 -17.75 -2.73 4.12
CA GLY A 225 -18.12 -1.33 4.17
C GLY A 225 -17.41 -0.44 3.14
N ALA A 226 -17.85 0.81 3.07
CA ALA A 226 -17.32 1.79 2.14
C ALA A 226 -15.81 2.08 2.37
N PRO A 227 -15.03 2.40 1.31
CA PRO A 227 -13.63 2.73 1.43
C PRO A 227 -13.42 3.97 2.30
N SER A 228 -12.37 3.98 3.10
CA SER A 228 -11.87 5.18 3.76
C SER A 228 -10.96 5.96 2.80
N ILE A 229 -11.14 7.28 2.75
CA ILE A 229 -10.33 8.20 1.95
C ILE A 229 -9.41 8.95 2.91
N SER A 230 -8.12 8.81 2.77
CA SER A 230 -7.10 9.54 3.52
C SER A 230 -6.64 10.80 2.79
#